data_af7b588ec05a05445ee00e932bd150cd
#
_entry.id   af7b588ec05a05445ee00e932bd150cd
#
_cell.length_a   1.000
_cell.length_b   1.000
_cell.length_c   1.000
_cell.angle_alpha   90.00
_cell.angle_beta   90.00
_cell.angle_gamma   90.00
#
_symmetry.space_group_name_H-M   'P 1'
#
loop_
_entity.id
_entity.type
_entity.pdbx_description
1 polymer ?
#
loop_
_entity_poly.entity_id
_entity_poly.type
_entity_poly.pdbx_seq_one_letter_code
_entity_poly.pdbx_strand_id
1 'polypeptide(L)'
;MMCGCCGVKAAGLDGKYLSQSGELMFVFKGDSLYVDVAQSMRNLSAFKLVKNSQNKATTSFNAYETYLKNGAVTYREVLIRVTKLEEEKMYLLEYFGKDKDREYNSNERYHIKLIDGE
;
A
#
# COMPACT_ATOMS: atom_id res chain seq x y z
N MET A 1 -24.16 -5.23 3.10
CA MET A 1 -24.12 -4.58 2.74
C MET A 1 -23.12 -3.81 2.56
N MET A 2 -22.87 -3.15 2.02
CA MET A 2 -21.82 -2.53 1.99
C MET A 2 -21.94 -1.16 1.94
N CYS A 3 -21.04 -0.44 2.38
CA CYS A 3 -21.04 0.96 2.33
C CYS A 3 -20.38 1.43 1.05
N GLY A 4 -21.16 1.94 0.15
CA GLY A 4 -20.64 2.32 -1.15
C GLY A 4 -19.80 3.58 -1.16
N CYS A 5 -19.82 4.37 -0.09
CA CYS A 5 -19.10 5.65 -0.07
C CYS A 5 -17.74 5.55 0.61
N CYS A 6 -17.40 4.42 1.17
CA CYS A 6 -16.13 4.25 1.87
C CYS A 6 -15.09 3.65 0.95
N GLY A 7 -13.84 3.74 1.34
CA GLY A 7 -12.80 3.00 0.67
C GLY A 7 -13.00 1.51 0.81
N VAL A 8 -12.25 0.73 0.09
CA VAL A 8 -12.39 -0.73 0.14
C VAL A 8 -11.40 -1.30 1.15
N LYS A 9 -11.79 -2.39 1.75
CA LYS A 9 -10.92 -3.09 2.67
C LYS A 9 -9.78 -3.75 1.91
N ALA A 10 -8.73 -4.05 2.62
CA ALA A 10 -7.52 -4.61 2.03
C ALA A 10 -7.64 -6.10 1.69
N ALA A 11 -8.84 -6.62 1.54
CA ALA A 11 -9.09 -7.97 1.02
C ALA A 11 -8.32 -9.06 1.78
N GLY A 12 -8.34 -9.00 3.09
CA GLY A 12 -7.69 -10.02 3.92
C GLY A 12 -6.22 -9.75 4.15
N LEU A 13 -5.72 -8.60 3.73
CA LEU A 13 -4.32 -8.25 3.93
C LEU A 13 -4.04 -7.48 5.21
N ASP A 14 -5.07 -7.24 6.04
CA ASP A 14 -4.87 -6.48 7.28
C ASP A 14 -3.75 -7.07 8.10
N GLY A 15 -2.87 -6.21 8.59
CA GLY A 15 -1.73 -6.63 9.37
C GLY A 15 -0.53 -5.75 9.15
N LYS A 16 0.57 -6.14 9.78
CA LYS A 16 1.84 -5.42 9.67
C LYS A 16 2.84 -6.29 8.93
N TYR A 17 3.51 -5.69 7.97
CA TYR A 17 4.46 -6.39 7.12
C TYR A 17 5.80 -5.65 7.17
N LEU A 18 6.88 -6.39 7.29
CA LEU A 18 8.22 -5.81 7.33
C LEU A 18 8.91 -6.05 5.99
N SER A 19 9.53 -5.01 5.44
CA SER A 19 10.31 -5.17 4.21
C SER A 19 11.50 -6.09 4.44
N GLN A 20 11.99 -6.69 3.37
CA GLN A 20 13.13 -7.61 3.46
C GLN A 20 14.37 -6.93 4.03
N SER A 21 14.54 -5.64 3.74
CA SER A 21 15.67 -4.87 4.29
C SER A 21 15.52 -4.59 5.77
N GLY A 22 14.30 -4.70 6.30
CA GLY A 22 14.00 -4.35 7.68
C GLY A 22 13.80 -2.87 7.93
N GLU A 23 13.84 -2.04 6.88
CA GLU A 23 13.78 -0.60 7.04
C GLU A 23 12.36 -0.03 7.03
N LEU A 24 11.45 -0.68 6.33
CA LEU A 24 10.11 -0.18 6.17
C LEU A 24 9.07 -1.14 6.73
N MET A 25 8.03 -0.58 7.32
CA MET A 25 6.90 -1.33 7.81
C MET A 25 5.68 -0.91 7.02
N PHE A 26 4.96 -1.88 6.48
CA PHE A 26 3.74 -1.64 5.73
C PHE A 26 2.57 -2.12 6.58
N VAL A 27 1.62 -1.24 6.86
CA VAL A 27 0.49 -1.57 7.73
C VAL A 27 -0.79 -1.41 6.93
N PHE A 28 -1.46 -2.53 6.69
CA PHE A 28 -2.81 -2.51 6.11
C PHE A 28 -3.81 -2.51 7.25
N LYS A 29 -4.66 -1.51 7.26
CA LYS A 29 -5.67 -1.40 8.30
C LYS A 29 -6.94 -0.83 7.66
N GLY A 30 -7.96 -1.67 7.57
CA GLY A 30 -9.21 -1.26 6.94
C GLY A 30 -9.02 -0.90 5.48
N ASP A 31 -9.30 0.33 5.12
CA ASP A 31 -9.16 0.82 3.76
C ASP A 31 -7.89 1.65 3.57
N SER A 32 -6.93 1.50 4.47
CA SER A 32 -5.72 2.32 4.45
C SER A 32 -4.47 1.47 4.43
N LEU A 33 -3.43 2.00 3.81
CA LEU A 33 -2.08 1.44 3.86
C LEU A 33 -1.16 2.54 4.37
N TYR A 34 -0.41 2.24 5.41
CA TYR A 34 0.58 3.16 5.97
C TYR A 34 1.95 2.58 5.73
N VAL A 35 2.89 3.44 5.32
CA VAL A 35 4.29 3.06 5.18
C VAL A 35 5.08 3.84 6.21
N ASP A 36 5.69 3.13 7.12
CA ASP A 36 6.42 3.71 8.25
C ASP A 36 7.87 3.30 8.23
N VAL A 37 8.73 4.11 8.85
CA VAL A 37 10.10 3.72 9.14
C VAL A 37 10.04 2.73 10.30
N ALA A 38 10.55 1.52 10.09
CA ALA A 38 10.35 0.43 11.05
C ALA A 38 10.92 0.75 12.43
N GLN A 39 12.10 1.34 12.49
CA GLN A 39 12.76 1.58 13.78
C GLN A 39 12.07 2.68 14.59
N SER A 40 11.69 3.77 13.94
CA SER A 40 11.12 4.93 14.64
C SER A 40 9.62 4.98 14.57
N MET A 41 9.01 4.15 13.75
CA MET A 41 7.56 4.15 13.49
C MET A 41 7.09 5.48 12.93
N ARG A 42 8.00 6.27 12.36
CA ARG A 42 7.64 7.53 11.73
C ARG A 42 6.93 7.26 10.42
N ASN A 43 5.79 7.87 10.24
CA ASN A 43 4.99 7.68 9.03
C ASN A 43 5.62 8.40 7.84
N LEU A 44 5.84 7.68 6.76
CA LEU A 44 6.36 8.24 5.52
C LEU A 44 5.25 8.52 4.52
N SER A 45 4.29 7.63 4.41
CA SER A 45 3.22 7.77 3.43
C SER A 45 1.95 7.14 3.96
N ALA A 46 0.84 7.67 3.54
CA ALA A 46 -0.47 7.12 3.86
C ALA A 46 -1.28 7.05 2.57
N PHE A 47 -1.92 5.91 2.35
CA PHE A 47 -2.70 5.67 1.15
C PHE A 47 -4.12 5.31 1.52
N LYS A 48 -5.08 5.88 0.81
CA LYS A 48 -6.48 5.49 0.90
C LYS A 48 -6.78 4.55 -0.25
N LEU A 49 -7.21 3.33 0.08
CA LEU A 49 -7.52 2.33 -0.93
C LEU A 49 -8.95 2.58 -1.41
N VAL A 50 -9.12 2.80 -2.70
CA VAL A 50 -10.40 3.22 -3.26
C VAL A 50 -11.12 2.10 -3.98
N LYS A 51 -10.35 1.31 -4.73
CA LYS A 51 -10.94 0.24 -5.53
C LYS A 51 -9.96 -0.90 -5.60
N ASN A 52 -10.47 -2.13 -5.48
CA ASN A 52 -9.59 -3.29 -5.61
C ASN A 52 -10.10 -4.24 -6.67
N SER A 53 -9.20 -5.07 -7.14
CA SER A 53 -9.54 -6.20 -7.98
C SER A 53 -8.57 -7.31 -7.61
N GLN A 54 -9.03 -8.55 -7.75
CA GLN A 54 -8.23 -9.70 -7.38
C GLN A 54 -8.15 -10.67 -8.53
N ASN A 55 -6.95 -11.14 -8.82
CA ASN A 55 -6.72 -12.11 -9.88
C ASN A 55 -5.71 -13.12 -9.35
N LYS A 56 -6.20 -14.33 -9.02
CA LYS A 56 -5.37 -15.39 -8.44
C LYS A 56 -4.71 -14.89 -7.16
N ALA A 57 -3.38 -14.87 -7.11
CA ALA A 57 -2.64 -14.49 -5.92
C ALA A 57 -2.37 -13.00 -5.81
N THR A 58 -2.82 -12.22 -6.78
CA THR A 58 -2.53 -10.78 -6.84
C THR A 58 -3.77 -9.96 -6.55
N THR A 59 -3.64 -9.01 -5.63
CA THR A 59 -4.67 -8.03 -5.34
C THR A 59 -4.16 -6.67 -5.76
N SER A 60 -4.93 -5.97 -6.60
CA SER A 60 -4.56 -4.65 -7.09
C SER A 60 -5.48 -3.60 -6.50
N PHE A 61 -4.92 -2.48 -6.08
CA PHE A 61 -5.67 -1.39 -5.51
C PHE A 61 -5.41 -0.11 -6.28
N ASN A 62 -6.49 0.60 -6.62
CA ASN A 62 -6.37 2.01 -6.97
C ASN A 62 -6.41 2.76 -5.65
N ALA A 63 -5.50 3.68 -5.46
CA ALA A 63 -5.36 4.36 -4.17
C ALA A 63 -4.97 5.82 -4.37
N TYR A 64 -5.15 6.60 -3.32
CA TYR A 64 -4.70 7.99 -3.29
C TYR A 64 -3.68 8.13 -2.18
N GLU A 65 -2.53 8.66 -2.54
CA GLU A 65 -1.48 9.00 -1.59
C GLU A 65 -1.63 10.46 -1.21
N THR A 66 -1.59 10.73 0.09
CA THR A 66 -1.63 12.10 0.61
C THR A 66 -0.21 12.51 0.94
N TYR A 67 0.20 13.68 0.45
CA TYR A 67 1.54 14.19 0.73
C TYR A 67 1.51 15.72 0.77
N LEU A 68 2.57 16.30 1.31
CA LEU A 68 2.69 17.75 1.39
C LEU A 68 3.52 18.26 0.22
N LYS A 69 3.00 19.28 -0.44
CA LYS A 69 3.71 19.96 -1.50
C LYS A 69 3.59 21.47 -1.27
N ASN A 70 4.72 22.11 -1.07
CA ASN A 70 4.76 23.56 -0.80
C ASN A 70 3.85 23.95 0.36
N GLY A 71 3.81 23.12 1.40
CA GLY A 71 3.00 23.40 2.57
C GLY A 71 1.52 23.07 2.44
N ALA A 72 1.09 22.60 1.29
CA ALA A 72 -0.31 22.25 1.07
C ALA A 72 -0.48 20.75 0.96
N VAL A 73 -1.59 20.24 1.49
CA VAL A 73 -1.92 18.83 1.38
C VAL A 73 -2.34 18.54 -0.07
N THR A 74 -1.68 17.58 -0.66
CA THR A 74 -1.89 17.22 -2.07
C THR A 74 -2.16 15.73 -2.16
N TYR A 75 -2.92 15.34 -3.17
CA TYR A 75 -3.26 13.94 -3.41
C TYR A 75 -2.66 13.48 -4.73
N ARG A 76 -2.25 12.23 -4.77
CA ARG A 76 -1.73 11.63 -5.98
C ARG A 76 -2.35 10.26 -6.15
N GLU A 77 -2.79 9.97 -7.37
CA GLU A 77 -3.35 8.66 -7.68
C GLU A 77 -2.22 7.67 -7.92
N VAL A 78 -2.34 6.48 -7.33
CA VAL A 78 -1.33 5.45 -7.46
C VAL A 78 -2.01 4.10 -7.63
N LEU A 79 -1.26 3.15 -8.15
CA LEU A 79 -1.68 1.75 -8.25
C LEU A 79 -0.77 0.93 -7.35
N ILE A 80 -1.36 0.12 -6.49
CA ILE A 80 -0.61 -0.76 -5.60
C ILE A 80 -1.03 -2.19 -5.89
N ARG A 81 -0.05 -3.08 -6.06
CA ARG A 81 -0.31 -4.50 -6.26
C ARG A 81 0.39 -5.29 -5.17
N VAL A 82 -0.34 -6.25 -4.61
CA VAL A 82 0.22 -7.14 -3.59
C VAL A 82 0.00 -8.57 -4.08
N THR A 83 1.09 -9.30 -4.25
CA THR A 83 1.06 -10.68 -4.73
C THR A 83 1.52 -11.61 -3.62
N LYS A 84 0.69 -12.62 -3.32
CA LYS A 84 1.07 -13.65 -2.36
C LYS A 84 2.11 -14.55 -3.00
N LEU A 85 3.24 -14.73 -2.32
CA LEU A 85 4.30 -15.60 -2.81
C LEU A 85 4.11 -17.01 -2.25
N GLU A 86 4.88 -17.95 -2.78
CA GLU A 86 4.79 -19.34 -2.34
C GLU A 86 5.32 -19.52 -0.92
N GLU A 87 6.31 -18.73 -0.56
CA GLU A 87 6.84 -18.79 0.79
C GLU A 87 5.81 -18.28 1.78
N GLU A 88 5.74 -18.94 2.94
CA GLU A 88 4.75 -18.62 3.95
C GLU A 88 4.89 -17.18 4.42
N LYS A 89 3.77 -16.45 4.45
CA LYS A 89 3.69 -15.07 4.93
C LYS A 89 4.51 -14.07 4.11
N MET A 90 4.96 -14.47 2.93
CA MET A 90 5.73 -13.58 2.06
C MET A 90 4.87 -13.02 0.95
N TYR A 91 5.06 -11.76 0.66
CA TYR A 91 4.31 -11.03 -0.37
C TYR A 91 5.23 -10.12 -1.15
N LEU A 92 4.85 -9.85 -2.39
CA LEU A 92 5.52 -8.84 -3.19
C LEU A 92 4.58 -7.65 -3.32
N LEU A 93 5.01 -6.49 -2.83
CA LEU A 93 4.25 -5.27 -2.95
C LEU A 93 4.88 -4.41 -4.03
N GLU A 94 4.07 -3.99 -4.99
CA GLU A 94 4.51 -3.14 -6.09
C GLU A 94 3.74 -1.83 -6.07
N TYR A 95 4.44 -0.75 -6.31
CA TYR A 95 3.89 0.59 -6.25
C TYR A 95 4.14 1.28 -7.58
N PHE A 96 3.09 1.82 -8.18
CA PHE A 96 3.17 2.52 -9.45
C PHE A 96 2.55 3.90 -9.26
N GLY A 97 3.39 4.92 -9.27
CA GLY A 97 2.91 6.29 -9.19
C GLY A 97 2.50 6.80 -10.56
N LYS A 98 1.44 7.59 -10.58
CA LYS A 98 1.01 8.28 -11.79
C LYS A 98 1.11 9.76 -11.54
N ASP A 99 1.76 10.47 -12.46
CA ASP A 99 1.86 11.91 -12.37
C ASP A 99 1.38 12.47 -13.70
N LYS A 100 0.37 13.30 -13.65
CA LYS A 100 -0.22 13.85 -14.87
C LYS A 100 0.73 14.76 -15.62
N ASP A 101 1.62 15.43 -14.89
CA ASP A 101 2.52 16.40 -15.47
C ASP A 101 3.79 15.79 -15.99
N ARG A 102 4.03 14.55 -15.71
CA ARG A 102 5.18 13.81 -16.19
C ARG A 102 4.73 12.43 -16.54
N GLU A 103 5.26 11.89 -17.57
CA GLU A 103 5.08 10.47 -17.80
C GLU A 103 5.92 9.72 -16.78
N TYR A 104 5.63 9.97 -15.53
CA TYR A 104 6.43 9.45 -14.46
C TYR A 104 5.87 8.14 -13.98
N ASN A 105 6.61 7.10 -14.19
CA ASN A 105 6.27 5.81 -13.64
C ASN A 105 7.31 5.45 -12.63
N SER A 106 7.01 5.77 -11.39
CA SER A 106 7.83 5.29 -10.30
C SER A 106 7.40 3.84 -10.05
N ASN A 107 8.31 2.94 -10.30
CA ASN A 107 8.03 1.53 -10.16
C ASN A 107 8.90 1.01 -9.03
N GLU A 108 8.31 0.82 -7.86
CA GLU A 108 9.02 0.32 -6.70
C GLU A 108 8.47 -1.03 -6.31
N ARG A 109 9.34 -1.92 -5.88
CA ARG A 109 8.98 -3.27 -5.46
C ARG A 109 9.60 -3.57 -4.12
N TYR A 110 8.81 -4.21 -3.27
CA TYR A 110 9.28 -4.61 -1.95
C TYR A 110 8.83 -6.03 -1.66
N HIS A 111 9.77 -6.87 -1.25
CA HIS A 111 9.43 -8.15 -0.66
C HIS A 111 9.13 -7.88 0.79
N ILE A 112 7.93 -8.26 1.23
CA ILE A 112 7.47 -7.98 2.59
C ILE A 112 7.00 -9.25 3.24
N LYS A 113 7.16 -9.31 4.56
CA LYS A 113 6.76 -10.48 5.33
C LYS A 113 5.77 -10.08 6.39
N LEU A 114 4.68 -10.83 6.49
CA LEU A 114 3.67 -10.57 7.51
C LEU A 114 4.25 -10.93 8.87
N ILE A 115 4.30 -9.96 9.78
CA ILE A 115 4.85 -10.16 11.11
C ILE A 115 3.79 -10.06 12.20
N ASP A 116 2.63 -9.45 11.90
CA ASP A 116 1.55 -9.34 12.85
C ASP A 116 0.25 -9.21 12.07
N GLY A 117 -0.49 -10.30 11.98
CA GLY A 117 -1.74 -10.32 11.24
C GLY A 117 -2.93 -10.16 12.15
N GLU A 118 -4.00 -9.63 11.60
CA GLU A 118 -5.26 -9.48 12.32
C GLU A 118 -6.12 -10.72 12.19
#